data_9360452e01532a369dbb77962931d7e8
#
_entry.id   9360452e01532a369dbb77962931d7e8
#
_cell.length_a   1.000
_cell.length_b   1.000
_cell.length_c   1.000
_cell.angle_alpha   90.00
_cell.angle_beta   90.00
_cell.angle_gamma   90.00
#
_symmetry.space_group_name_H-M   'P 1'
#
loop_
_entity.id
_entity.type
_entity.pdbx_description
1 polymer ?
#
loop_
_entity_poly.entity_id
_entity_poly.type
_entity_poly.pdbx_seq_one_letter_code
_entity_poly.pdbx_strand_id
1 'polypeptide(L)'
;MRIWTLSIILFIFNQSFTQLKITDVGDGWKVKVEQALDTIKKYDTIKYNVIISKCLNVGYWNNSFATTEPPSTILIPTKEMNFGNIYNICAILIHESYHLLIYGKNVNPNKEEYWAYSYELDFLSKVPNVDQWLLENATTKKQSFTQE
;
A
#
# COMPACT_ATOMS: atom_id res chain seq x y z
N MET A 1 56.43 18.82 10.74
CA MET A 1 55.36 17.80 10.93
C MET A 1 54.04 18.48 10.70
N ARG A 2 53.41 18.28 9.52
CA ARG A 2 52.14 18.93 9.16
C ARG A 2 51.00 17.95 9.47
N ILE A 3 50.17 18.32 10.43
CA ILE A 3 48.96 17.57 10.82
C ILE A 3 47.86 17.96 9.84
N TRP A 4 47.43 17.00 9.01
CA TRP A 4 46.26 17.13 8.14
C TRP A 4 45.00 16.80 8.96
N THR A 5 44.23 17.82 9.29
CA THR A 5 42.88 17.63 9.86
C THR A 5 41.94 17.22 8.76
N LEU A 6 41.49 15.96 8.78
CA LEU A 6 40.46 15.43 7.89
C LEU A 6 39.10 15.93 8.41
N SER A 7 38.51 16.92 7.75
CA SER A 7 37.12 17.36 8.02
C SER A 7 36.18 16.37 7.39
N ILE A 8 35.59 15.50 8.21
CA ILE A 8 34.48 14.64 7.79
C ILE A 8 33.23 15.51 7.70
N ILE A 9 32.84 15.90 6.48
CA ILE A 9 31.57 16.55 6.22
C ILE A 9 30.49 15.45 6.30
N LEU A 10 29.77 15.41 7.43
CA LEU A 10 28.59 14.59 7.60
C LEU A 10 27.45 15.23 6.78
N PHE A 11 27.20 14.73 5.58
CA PHE A 11 25.98 15.03 4.83
C PHE A 11 24.82 14.35 5.56
N ILE A 12 24.17 15.07 6.44
CA ILE A 12 22.86 14.69 6.97
C ILE A 12 21.86 14.90 5.82
N PHE A 13 21.55 13.84 5.10
CA PHE A 13 20.40 13.81 4.22
C PHE A 13 19.16 13.94 5.10
N ASN A 14 18.67 15.16 5.31
CA ASN A 14 17.31 15.40 5.75
C ASN A 14 16.39 14.97 4.60
N GLN A 15 16.10 13.66 4.51
CA GLN A 15 14.92 13.21 3.79
C GLN A 15 13.72 13.73 4.57
N SER A 16 13.16 14.84 4.12
CA SER A 16 11.81 15.24 4.51
C SER A 16 10.89 14.11 4.05
N PHE A 17 10.59 13.16 4.94
CA PHE A 17 9.51 12.22 4.70
C PHE A 17 8.25 13.07 4.60
N THR A 18 7.76 13.25 3.38
CA THR A 18 6.44 13.81 3.17
C THR A 18 5.46 12.90 3.88
N GLN A 19 4.83 13.43 4.93
CA GLN A 19 3.91 12.65 5.75
C GLN A 19 2.74 12.23 4.88
N LEU A 20 2.41 10.93 4.88
CA LEU A 20 1.24 10.39 4.20
C LEU A 20 -0.01 11.13 4.70
N LYS A 21 -0.75 11.74 3.78
CA LYS A 21 -2.00 12.43 4.08
C LYS A 21 -3.17 11.47 3.92
N ILE A 22 -3.99 11.34 4.95
CA ILE A 22 -5.25 10.62 4.90
C ILE A 22 -6.36 11.66 4.87
N THR A 23 -7.19 11.64 3.82
CA THR A 23 -8.33 12.54 3.71
C THR A 23 -9.36 12.16 4.78
N ASP A 24 -9.65 13.07 5.70
CA ASP A 24 -10.67 12.84 6.72
C ASP A 24 -12.05 13.20 6.17
N VAL A 25 -12.95 12.22 6.20
CA VAL A 25 -14.33 12.38 5.70
C VAL A 25 -15.37 12.09 6.79
N GLY A 26 -14.92 11.99 8.02
CA GLY A 26 -15.78 11.61 9.15
C GLY A 26 -15.95 10.09 9.28
N ASP A 27 -16.91 9.69 10.12
CA ASP A 27 -17.31 8.29 10.35
C ASP A 27 -16.17 7.30 10.70
N GLY A 28 -15.07 7.82 11.25
CA GLY A 28 -13.93 6.99 11.66
C GLY A 28 -13.07 6.49 10.50
N TRP A 29 -13.24 7.03 9.30
CA TRP A 29 -12.47 6.69 8.11
C TRP A 29 -10.96 6.75 8.36
N LYS A 30 -10.48 7.92 8.79
CA LYS A 30 -9.05 8.12 9.05
C LYS A 30 -8.51 7.10 10.04
N VAL A 31 -9.24 6.85 11.13
CA VAL A 31 -8.84 5.88 12.16
C VAL A 31 -8.71 4.48 11.59
N LYS A 32 -9.62 4.05 10.71
CA LYS A 32 -9.55 2.72 10.07
C LYS A 32 -8.34 2.59 9.15
N VAL A 33 -8.02 3.64 8.37
CA VAL A 33 -6.81 3.64 7.52
C VAL A 33 -5.55 3.63 8.37
N GLU A 34 -5.49 4.40 9.43
CA GLU A 34 -4.36 4.39 10.39
C GLU A 34 -4.18 3.02 11.03
N GLN A 35 -5.26 2.37 11.50
CA GLN A 35 -5.22 1.00 12.04
C GLN A 35 -4.75 -0.03 11.00
N ALA A 36 -5.15 0.12 9.74
CA ALA A 36 -4.68 -0.74 8.66
C ALA A 36 -3.17 -0.55 8.42
N LEU A 37 -2.70 0.70 8.39
CA LEU A 37 -1.26 1.00 8.25
C LEU A 37 -0.44 0.45 9.42
N ASP A 38 -0.93 0.56 10.65
CA ASP A 38 -0.27 -0.02 11.83
C ASP A 38 -0.23 -1.55 11.75
N THR A 39 -1.31 -2.17 11.25
CA THR A 39 -1.37 -3.61 11.01
C THR A 39 -0.37 -4.04 9.95
N ILE A 40 -0.28 -3.33 8.84
CA ILE A 40 0.70 -3.59 7.78
C ILE A 40 2.12 -3.44 8.34
N LYS A 41 2.39 -2.37 9.07
CA LYS A 41 3.69 -2.13 9.70
C LYS A 41 4.10 -3.26 10.65
N LYS A 42 3.14 -3.79 11.42
CA LYS A 42 3.36 -4.88 12.37
C LYS A 42 3.76 -6.19 11.69
N TYR A 43 3.11 -6.55 10.58
CA TYR A 43 3.29 -7.85 9.94
C TYR A 43 4.19 -7.81 8.70
N ASP A 44 4.34 -6.64 8.05
CA ASP A 44 5.20 -6.47 6.88
C ASP A 44 5.74 -5.04 6.78
N THR A 45 6.82 -4.77 7.52
CA THR A 45 7.47 -3.45 7.50
C THR A 45 7.98 -3.05 6.11
N ILE A 46 8.34 -4.02 5.25
CA ILE A 46 8.82 -3.72 3.89
C ILE A 46 7.68 -3.11 3.08
N LYS A 47 6.51 -3.75 3.07
CA LYS A 47 5.32 -3.25 2.36
C LYS A 47 4.82 -1.93 2.94
N TYR A 48 4.85 -1.79 4.28
CA TYR A 48 4.57 -0.51 4.93
C TYR A 48 5.47 0.61 4.39
N ASN A 49 6.78 0.37 4.30
CA ASN A 49 7.72 1.36 3.79
C ASN A 49 7.48 1.69 2.31
N VAL A 50 7.04 0.72 1.49
CA VAL A 50 6.60 1.00 0.11
C VAL A 50 5.42 1.97 0.11
N ILE A 51 4.39 1.71 0.91
CA ILE A 51 3.23 2.61 1.01
C ILE A 51 3.67 4.01 1.40
N ILE A 52 4.41 4.16 2.50
CA ILE A 52 4.83 5.47 3.01
C ILE A 52 5.74 6.22 2.02
N SER A 53 6.55 5.51 1.22
CA SER A 53 7.46 6.13 0.26
C SER A 53 6.81 6.45 -1.09
N LYS A 54 5.74 5.76 -1.48
CA LYS A 54 5.10 5.89 -2.79
C LYS A 54 3.75 6.59 -2.73
N CYS A 55 3.02 6.42 -1.63
CA CYS A 55 1.71 7.01 -1.46
C CYS A 55 1.81 8.31 -0.64
N LEU A 56 1.40 9.42 -1.22
CA LEU A 56 1.31 10.71 -0.53
C LEU A 56 -0.09 10.97 0.02
N ASN A 57 -1.12 10.37 -0.60
CA ASN A 57 -2.50 10.56 -0.20
C ASN A 57 -3.27 9.24 -0.21
N VAL A 58 -4.07 9.02 0.83
CA VAL A 58 -5.14 8.02 0.83
C VAL A 58 -6.46 8.78 0.89
N GLY A 59 -7.25 8.62 -0.14
CA GLY A 59 -8.57 9.23 -0.27
C GLY A 59 -9.67 8.17 -0.35
N TYR A 60 -10.90 8.65 -0.35
CA TYR A 60 -12.08 7.82 -0.61
C TYR A 60 -12.79 8.32 -1.87
N TRP A 61 -13.57 7.45 -2.48
CA TRP A 61 -14.43 7.82 -3.59
C TRP A 61 -15.69 6.98 -3.64
N ASN A 62 -16.69 7.50 -4.33
CA ASN A 62 -17.97 6.82 -4.46
C ASN A 62 -18.00 5.95 -5.71
N ASN A 63 -17.16 4.91 -5.73
CA ASN A 63 -17.11 3.94 -6.82
C ASN A 63 -17.14 2.52 -6.27
N SER A 64 -17.16 1.52 -7.13
CA SER A 64 -17.30 0.12 -6.74
C SER A 64 -15.99 -0.63 -6.52
N PHE A 65 -14.85 -0.03 -6.87
CA PHE A 65 -13.52 -0.64 -6.74
C PHE A 65 -12.50 0.38 -6.24
N ALA A 66 -11.43 -0.11 -5.62
CA ALA A 66 -10.27 0.69 -5.27
C ALA A 66 -9.44 0.99 -6.53
N THR A 67 -8.65 2.05 -6.49
CA THR A 67 -7.76 2.40 -7.60
C THR A 67 -6.64 3.32 -7.13
N THR A 68 -5.61 3.44 -7.97
CA THR A 68 -4.61 4.49 -7.81
C THR A 68 -4.89 5.67 -8.74
N GLU A 69 -4.62 6.88 -8.23
CA GLU A 69 -4.42 8.06 -9.07
C GLU A 69 -2.92 8.39 -9.06
N PRO A 70 -2.21 7.99 -10.12
CA PRO A 70 -0.78 8.25 -10.18
C PRO A 70 -0.46 9.75 -10.10
N PRO A 71 0.69 10.12 -9.56
CA PRO A 71 1.78 9.22 -9.18
C PRO A 71 1.74 8.70 -7.75
N SER A 72 0.77 9.10 -6.90
CA SER A 72 0.94 8.91 -5.47
C SER A 72 -0.34 8.87 -4.63
N THR A 73 -1.50 8.66 -5.23
CA THR A 73 -2.78 8.61 -4.49
C THR A 73 -3.42 7.23 -4.59
N ILE A 74 -3.91 6.72 -3.46
CA ILE A 74 -4.76 5.53 -3.39
C ILE A 74 -6.18 5.99 -3.04
N LEU A 75 -7.17 5.53 -3.81
CA LEU A 75 -8.59 5.80 -3.59
C LEU A 75 -9.29 4.51 -3.17
N ILE A 76 -9.93 4.52 -2.02
CA ILE A 76 -10.66 3.37 -1.48
C ILE A 76 -12.17 3.63 -1.57
N PRO A 77 -12.98 2.67 -2.04
CA PRO A 77 -14.44 2.82 -2.09
C PRO A 77 -15.04 3.03 -0.70
N THR A 78 -15.99 3.94 -0.59
CA THR A 78 -16.72 4.23 0.67
C THR A 78 -17.38 2.98 1.24
N LYS A 79 -17.91 2.09 0.39
CA LYS A 79 -18.52 0.83 0.81
C LYS A 79 -17.56 -0.09 1.56
N GLU A 80 -16.29 -0.17 1.13
CA GLU A 80 -15.28 -1.02 1.76
C GLU A 80 -14.98 -0.57 3.18
N MET A 81 -15.15 0.72 3.45
CA MET A 81 -14.95 1.29 4.79
C MET A 81 -16.09 0.98 5.75
N ASN A 82 -17.30 0.86 5.23
CA ASN A 82 -18.49 0.59 6.06
C ASN A 82 -18.61 -0.90 6.40
N PHE A 83 -18.23 -1.78 5.48
CA PHE A 83 -18.42 -3.23 5.58
C PHE A 83 -17.12 -4.02 5.72
N GLY A 84 -15.98 -3.42 5.37
CA GLY A 84 -14.68 -4.10 5.43
C GLY A 84 -14.15 -4.22 6.86
N ASN A 85 -13.62 -5.38 7.18
CA ASN A 85 -12.75 -5.48 8.34
C ASN A 85 -11.40 -4.81 8.03
N ILE A 86 -10.58 -4.64 9.05
CA ILE A 86 -9.29 -3.95 8.92
C ILE A 86 -8.35 -4.67 7.93
N TYR A 87 -8.43 -5.99 7.82
CA TYR A 87 -7.61 -6.78 6.91
C TYR A 87 -7.98 -6.55 5.44
N ASN A 88 -9.26 -6.28 5.15
CA ASN A 88 -9.69 -5.88 3.81
C ASN A 88 -9.06 -4.53 3.40
N ILE A 89 -9.03 -3.56 4.32
CA ILE A 89 -8.39 -2.27 4.06
C ILE A 89 -6.87 -2.45 3.89
N CYS A 90 -6.24 -3.31 4.69
CA CYS A 90 -4.83 -3.67 4.49
C CYS A 90 -4.59 -4.26 3.10
N ALA A 91 -5.41 -5.23 2.68
CA ALA A 91 -5.32 -5.88 1.38
C ALA A 91 -5.40 -4.85 0.24
N ILE A 92 -6.38 -3.95 0.29
CA ILE A 92 -6.53 -2.86 -0.68
C ILE A 92 -5.29 -1.96 -0.70
N LEU A 93 -4.82 -1.48 0.46
CA LEU A 93 -3.65 -0.61 0.53
C LEU A 93 -2.39 -1.28 -0.03
N ILE A 94 -2.21 -2.56 0.23
CA ILE A 94 -1.08 -3.36 -0.28
C ILE A 94 -1.19 -3.52 -1.80
N HIS A 95 -2.36 -3.91 -2.31
CA HIS A 95 -2.63 -4.09 -3.73
C HIS A 95 -2.36 -2.81 -4.51
N GLU A 96 -3.01 -1.73 -4.12
CA GLU A 96 -2.90 -0.44 -4.80
C GLU A 96 -1.49 0.18 -4.68
N SER A 97 -0.78 -0.08 -3.56
CA SER A 97 0.61 0.37 -3.44
C SER A 97 1.55 -0.29 -4.44
N TYR A 98 1.23 -1.51 -4.90
CA TYR A 98 2.00 -2.18 -5.94
C TYR A 98 1.89 -1.43 -7.28
N HIS A 99 0.70 -0.97 -7.65
CA HIS A 99 0.51 -0.14 -8.85
C HIS A 99 1.35 1.15 -8.78
N LEU A 100 1.39 1.81 -7.62
CA LEU A 100 2.26 2.98 -7.41
C LEU A 100 3.76 2.63 -7.48
N LEU A 101 4.15 1.45 -6.98
CA LEU A 101 5.54 0.99 -7.00
C LEU A 101 6.07 0.80 -8.42
N ILE A 102 5.23 0.32 -9.33
CA ILE A 102 5.61 0.03 -10.71
C ILE A 102 5.19 1.11 -11.71
N TYR A 103 4.54 2.17 -11.24
CA TYR A 103 4.11 3.27 -12.07
C TYR A 103 5.24 3.81 -12.96
N GLY A 104 4.93 4.03 -14.23
CA GLY A 104 5.90 4.48 -15.25
C GLY A 104 6.74 3.35 -15.85
N LYS A 105 6.57 2.09 -15.40
CA LYS A 105 7.16 0.92 -16.07
C LYS A 105 6.19 0.42 -17.14
N ASN A 106 6.73 0.08 -18.30
CA ASN A 106 5.92 -0.50 -19.38
C ASN A 106 5.63 -1.98 -19.08
N VAL A 107 4.60 -2.24 -18.31
CA VAL A 107 4.15 -3.58 -17.90
C VAL A 107 2.81 -3.86 -18.57
N ASN A 108 2.60 -5.11 -19.02
CA ASN A 108 1.28 -5.54 -19.49
C ASN A 108 0.27 -5.46 -18.33
N PRO A 109 -0.95 -4.87 -18.53
CA PRO A 109 -1.93 -4.70 -17.45
C PRO A 109 -2.32 -6.00 -16.76
N ASN A 110 -2.47 -7.11 -17.47
CA ASN A 110 -2.81 -8.41 -16.86
C ASN A 110 -1.67 -8.92 -15.96
N LYS A 111 -0.41 -8.74 -16.38
CA LYS A 111 0.76 -9.04 -15.54
C LYS A 111 0.85 -8.14 -14.33
N GLU A 112 0.51 -6.88 -14.49
CA GLU A 112 0.48 -5.92 -13.39
C GLU A 112 -0.50 -6.35 -12.32
N GLU A 113 -1.75 -6.68 -12.69
CA GLU A 113 -2.76 -7.20 -11.78
C GLU A 113 -2.35 -8.53 -11.14
N TYR A 114 -1.81 -9.46 -11.92
CA TYR A 114 -1.28 -10.72 -11.38
C TYR A 114 -0.26 -10.50 -10.27
N TRP A 115 0.65 -9.56 -10.46
CA TRP A 115 1.67 -9.25 -9.48
C TRP A 115 1.12 -8.47 -8.29
N ALA A 116 0.16 -7.57 -8.50
CA ALA A 116 -0.50 -6.84 -7.42
C ALA A 116 -1.23 -7.82 -6.47
N TYR A 117 -2.00 -8.79 -7.01
CA TYR A 117 -2.60 -9.85 -6.20
C TYR A 117 -1.59 -10.80 -5.57
N SER A 118 -0.45 -11.06 -6.23
CA SER A 118 0.63 -11.85 -5.61
C SER A 118 1.25 -11.13 -4.42
N TYR A 119 1.40 -9.81 -4.53
CA TYR A 119 1.94 -8.95 -3.49
C TYR A 119 0.99 -8.84 -2.28
N GLU A 120 -0.31 -8.77 -2.55
CA GLU A 120 -1.38 -8.82 -1.56
C GLU A 120 -1.39 -10.18 -0.83
N LEU A 121 -1.39 -11.30 -1.55
CA LEU A 121 -1.39 -12.64 -0.97
C LEU A 121 -0.16 -12.92 -0.10
N ASP A 122 1.03 -12.44 -0.50
CA ASP A 122 2.23 -12.55 0.32
C ASP A 122 2.06 -11.82 1.66
N PHE A 123 1.40 -10.68 1.71
CA PHE A 123 1.07 -10.00 2.95
C PHE A 123 0.03 -10.79 3.77
N LEU A 124 -1.11 -11.15 3.16
CA LEU A 124 -2.20 -11.83 3.86
C LEU A 124 -1.75 -13.14 4.51
N SER A 125 -0.81 -13.86 3.87
CA SER A 125 -0.23 -15.09 4.42
C SER A 125 0.59 -14.91 5.70
N LYS A 126 1.05 -13.71 5.99
CA LYS A 126 1.82 -13.34 7.20
C LYS A 126 0.91 -12.92 8.37
N VAL A 127 -0.34 -12.62 8.09
CA VAL A 127 -1.31 -12.10 9.07
C VAL A 127 -2.03 -13.28 9.74
N PRO A 128 -1.93 -13.45 11.07
CA PRO A 128 -2.66 -14.50 11.76
C PRO A 128 -4.18 -14.21 11.75
N ASN A 129 -4.96 -15.26 11.62
CA ASN A 129 -6.44 -15.20 11.65
C ASN A 129 -7.07 -14.25 10.63
N VAL A 130 -6.42 -14.07 9.49
CA VAL A 130 -7.04 -13.37 8.37
C VAL A 130 -8.25 -14.15 7.87
N ASP A 131 -9.30 -13.43 7.48
CA ASP A 131 -10.51 -14.06 6.96
C ASP A 131 -10.20 -14.88 5.70
N GLN A 132 -10.64 -16.15 5.71
CA GLN A 132 -10.40 -17.09 4.61
C GLN A 132 -10.90 -16.55 3.26
N TRP A 133 -12.03 -15.83 3.26
CA TRP A 133 -12.60 -15.26 2.03
C TRP A 133 -11.67 -14.23 1.36
N LEU A 134 -10.85 -13.50 2.13
CA LEU A 134 -9.86 -12.56 1.57
C LEU A 134 -8.78 -13.32 0.78
N LEU A 135 -8.27 -14.40 1.34
CA LEU A 135 -7.28 -15.25 0.68
C LEU A 135 -7.85 -15.90 -0.59
N GLU A 136 -9.07 -16.42 -0.49
CA GLU A 136 -9.77 -17.05 -1.62
C GLU A 136 -10.07 -16.05 -2.74
N ASN A 137 -10.55 -14.85 -2.38
CA ASN A 137 -10.81 -13.78 -3.33
C ASN A 137 -9.54 -13.35 -4.07
N ALA A 138 -8.48 -13.04 -3.33
CA ALA A 138 -7.21 -12.62 -3.93
C ALA A 138 -6.60 -13.74 -4.80
N THR A 139 -6.72 -15.02 -4.38
CA THR A 139 -6.26 -16.16 -5.15
C THR A 139 -7.03 -16.31 -6.46
N THR A 140 -8.36 -16.24 -6.40
CA THR A 140 -9.22 -16.34 -7.57
C THR A 140 -8.95 -15.20 -8.55
N LYS A 141 -8.84 -13.99 -8.06
CA LYS A 141 -8.50 -12.82 -8.87
C LYS A 141 -7.14 -12.96 -9.53
N LYS A 142 -6.10 -13.34 -8.77
CA LYS A 142 -4.78 -13.63 -9.34
C LYS A 142 -4.84 -14.64 -10.49
N GLN A 143 -5.57 -15.74 -10.30
CA GLN A 143 -5.71 -16.80 -11.32
C GLN A 143 -6.40 -16.30 -12.60
N SER A 144 -7.32 -15.33 -12.50
CA SER A 144 -7.99 -14.78 -13.67
C SER A 144 -7.05 -14.02 -14.62
N PHE A 145 -5.88 -13.60 -14.14
CA PHE A 145 -4.85 -12.87 -14.92
C PHE A 145 -3.70 -13.75 -15.40
N THR A 146 -3.67 -15.05 -15.08
CA THR A 146 -2.60 -15.98 -15.51
C THR A 146 -2.86 -16.68 -16.83
N GLN A 147 -4.03 -16.48 -17.45
CA GLN A 147 -4.46 -17.26 -18.63
C GLN A 147 -4.13 -16.58 -19.97
N GLU A 148 -3.19 -15.60 -20.01
CA GLU A 148 -2.70 -14.99 -21.24
C GLU A 148 -1.17 -15.04 -21.36
#